data_9acea7a99b71c6820316cd5bee2aaf79
#
_entry.id   9acea7a99b71c6820316cd5bee2aaf79
#
_cell.length_a   1.000
_cell.length_b   1.000
_cell.length_c   1.000
_cell.angle_alpha   90.00
_cell.angle_beta   90.00
_cell.angle_gamma   90.00
#
_symmetry.space_group_name_H-M   'P 1'
#
loop_
_entity.id
_entity.type
_entity.pdbx_description
1 polymer ?
#
loop_
_entity_poly.entity_id
_entity_poly.type
_entity_poly.pdbx_seq_one_letter_code
_entity_poly.pdbx_strand_id
1 'polypeptide(L)'
;MRLKQSFEDANSETKQRILAAAVNVFAEQGYNAATLREITSAADVNIAAVNYHFGSKQALMRAVFGRLARPVNELRLKLLDDYEERARGKPLSLEQIFDALFRPIVFLSRERKSGGFALVRLIIQVRALPQPFMNSVLSEQFDPVANRIVDAMSRALPHLGREEIFWRYDFALGAMLHVMSDADHGLRRLNRLSGGLCDTDDPARIVEELIRFVVAGMRGPGRGKTIRESRRKRHAAHTRSLA
;
A
#
# COMPACT_ATOMS: atom_id res chain seq x y z
N MET A 1 15.06 -26.27 -32.81
CA MET A 1 13.93 -25.52 -32.22
C MET A 1 13.56 -26.02 -30.81
N ARG A 2 13.27 -27.31 -30.58
CA ARG A 2 12.89 -27.90 -29.26
C ARG A 2 13.94 -27.68 -28.13
N LEU A 3 15.24 -27.83 -28.39
CA LEU A 3 16.30 -27.68 -27.37
C LEU A 3 16.40 -26.23 -26.85
N LYS A 4 16.25 -25.23 -27.71
CA LYS A 4 16.29 -23.80 -27.32
C LYS A 4 15.09 -23.44 -26.43
N GLN A 5 13.90 -23.94 -26.75
CA GLN A 5 12.68 -23.76 -25.97
C GLN A 5 12.79 -24.42 -24.59
N SER A 6 13.36 -25.64 -24.52
CA SER A 6 13.60 -26.34 -23.23
C SER A 6 14.59 -25.59 -22.31
N PHE A 7 15.63 -24.94 -22.87
CA PHE A 7 16.55 -24.10 -22.09
C PHE A 7 15.90 -22.79 -21.60
N GLU A 8 15.08 -22.16 -22.43
CA GLU A 8 14.34 -20.95 -22.05
C GLU A 8 13.32 -21.25 -20.96
N ASP A 9 12.63 -22.37 -21.02
CA ASP A 9 11.66 -22.83 -20.03
C ASP A 9 12.35 -23.15 -18.68
N ALA A 10 13.45 -23.89 -18.67
CA ALA A 10 14.23 -24.20 -17.48
C ALA A 10 14.83 -22.95 -16.83
N ASN A 11 15.28 -21.98 -17.64
CA ASN A 11 15.79 -20.70 -17.18
C ASN A 11 14.69 -19.84 -16.53
N SER A 12 13.49 -19.84 -17.12
CA SER A 12 12.31 -19.19 -16.58
C SER A 12 11.86 -19.80 -15.24
N GLU A 13 11.86 -21.13 -15.15
CA GLU A 13 11.50 -21.86 -13.94
C GLU A 13 12.47 -21.56 -12.79
N THR A 14 13.77 -21.60 -13.04
CA THR A 14 14.81 -21.26 -12.06
C THR A 14 14.62 -19.83 -11.53
N LYS A 15 14.38 -18.87 -12.42
CA LYS A 15 14.08 -17.48 -12.04
C LYS A 15 12.86 -17.36 -11.13
N GLN A 16 11.78 -18.11 -11.43
CA GLN A 16 10.55 -18.11 -10.61
C GLN A 16 10.78 -18.76 -9.23
N ARG A 17 11.57 -19.85 -9.14
CA ARG A 17 11.94 -20.48 -7.87
C ARG A 17 12.72 -19.51 -6.96
N ILE A 18 13.74 -18.84 -7.52
CA ILE A 18 14.51 -17.81 -6.79
C ILE A 18 13.58 -16.70 -6.28
N LEU A 19 12.70 -16.20 -7.14
CA LEU A 19 11.81 -15.10 -6.80
C LEU A 19 10.81 -15.51 -5.71
N ALA A 20 10.26 -16.73 -5.77
CA ALA A 20 9.35 -17.26 -4.74
C ALA A 20 10.06 -17.44 -3.39
N ALA A 21 11.26 -18.00 -3.37
CA ALA A 21 12.07 -18.12 -2.16
C ALA A 21 12.42 -16.76 -1.57
N ALA A 22 12.80 -15.79 -2.43
CA ALA A 22 13.13 -14.43 -2.00
C ALA A 22 11.93 -13.71 -1.37
N VAL A 23 10.71 -13.91 -1.88
CA VAL A 23 9.48 -13.38 -1.26
C VAL A 23 9.38 -13.80 0.20
N ASN A 24 9.53 -15.10 0.47
CA ASN A 24 9.40 -15.65 1.82
C ASN A 24 10.52 -15.14 2.74
N VAL A 25 11.77 -15.27 2.33
CA VAL A 25 12.94 -14.87 3.13
C VAL A 25 12.91 -13.37 3.44
N PHE A 26 12.64 -12.52 2.46
CA PHE A 26 12.53 -11.08 2.70
C PHE A 26 11.32 -10.71 3.56
N ALA A 27 10.17 -11.34 3.38
CA ALA A 27 8.99 -11.06 4.20
C ALA A 27 9.19 -11.50 5.67
N GLU A 28 9.96 -12.55 5.93
CA GLU A 28 10.23 -13.05 7.29
C GLU A 28 11.31 -12.26 8.01
N GLN A 29 12.45 -12.02 7.35
CA GLN A 29 13.65 -11.47 7.98
C GLN A 29 13.88 -9.99 7.67
N GLY A 30 13.23 -9.45 6.63
CA GLY A 30 13.51 -8.12 6.09
C GLY A 30 14.74 -8.11 5.18
N TYR A 31 14.91 -6.99 4.47
CA TYR A 31 16.00 -6.86 3.49
C TYR A 31 17.39 -6.97 4.13
N ASN A 32 17.61 -6.38 5.31
CA ASN A 32 18.94 -6.30 5.90
C ASN A 32 19.46 -7.67 6.37
N ALA A 33 18.65 -8.40 7.12
CA ALA A 33 19.03 -9.67 7.70
C ALA A 33 19.08 -10.81 6.67
N ALA A 34 18.17 -10.83 5.69
CA ALA A 34 18.14 -11.84 4.65
C ALA A 34 19.45 -11.93 3.87
N THR A 35 19.94 -13.13 3.59
CA THR A 35 21.16 -13.38 2.80
C THR A 35 20.84 -14.05 1.48
N LEU A 36 21.70 -13.84 0.46
CA LEU A 36 21.56 -14.57 -0.80
C LEU A 36 21.74 -16.08 -0.64
N ARG A 37 22.52 -16.52 0.36
CA ARG A 37 22.70 -17.95 0.67
C ARG A 37 21.40 -18.60 1.14
N GLU A 38 20.67 -17.96 2.03
CA GLU A 38 19.37 -18.45 2.51
C GLU A 38 18.36 -18.53 1.36
N ILE A 39 18.32 -17.49 0.50
CA ILE A 39 17.43 -17.49 -0.67
C ILE A 39 17.80 -18.61 -1.64
N THR A 40 19.08 -18.83 -1.92
CA THR A 40 19.52 -19.88 -2.85
C THR A 40 19.30 -21.27 -2.28
N SER A 41 19.52 -21.46 -0.97
CA SER A 41 19.20 -22.70 -0.27
C SER A 41 17.70 -23.01 -0.33
N ALA A 42 16.85 -22.02 -0.05
CA ALA A 42 15.40 -22.18 -0.11
C ALA A 42 14.87 -22.40 -1.54
N ALA A 43 15.57 -21.88 -2.56
CA ALA A 43 15.24 -22.06 -3.97
C ALA A 43 15.84 -23.36 -4.56
N ASP A 44 16.69 -24.07 -3.83
CA ASP A 44 17.48 -25.20 -4.33
C ASP A 44 18.25 -24.86 -5.62
N VAL A 45 19.06 -23.80 -5.55
CA VAL A 45 19.92 -23.32 -6.63
C VAL A 45 21.28 -22.85 -6.08
N ASN A 46 22.27 -22.70 -6.95
CA ASN A 46 23.54 -22.09 -6.57
C ASN A 46 23.47 -20.54 -6.62
N ILE A 47 24.43 -19.90 -5.95
CA ILE A 47 24.49 -18.42 -5.90
C ILE A 47 24.74 -17.78 -7.27
N ALA A 48 25.41 -18.51 -8.19
CA ALA A 48 25.65 -18.03 -9.55
C ALA A 48 24.33 -17.82 -10.31
N ALA A 49 23.30 -18.65 -10.04
CA ALA A 49 21.97 -18.46 -10.64
C ALA A 49 21.32 -17.14 -10.23
N VAL A 50 21.46 -16.72 -8.96
CA VAL A 50 20.94 -15.41 -8.52
C VAL A 50 21.66 -14.28 -9.22
N ASN A 51 23.00 -14.35 -9.30
CA ASN A 51 23.79 -13.33 -9.99
C ASN A 51 23.45 -13.28 -11.48
N TYR A 52 23.25 -14.42 -12.12
CA TYR A 52 22.86 -14.50 -13.53
C TYR A 52 21.48 -13.89 -13.79
N HIS A 53 20.46 -14.22 -12.96
CA HIS A 53 19.07 -13.79 -13.20
C HIS A 53 18.77 -12.37 -12.72
N PHE A 54 19.43 -11.93 -11.65
CA PHE A 54 19.08 -10.68 -10.96
C PHE A 54 20.26 -9.71 -10.77
N GLY A 55 21.49 -10.19 -10.87
CA GLY A 55 22.70 -9.38 -10.72
C GLY A 55 23.04 -9.00 -9.28
N SER A 56 22.08 -8.60 -8.47
CA SER A 56 22.33 -8.17 -7.10
C SER A 56 21.13 -8.44 -6.18
N LYS A 57 21.38 -8.42 -4.85
CA LYS A 57 20.34 -8.51 -3.82
C LYS A 57 19.33 -7.34 -3.93
N GLN A 58 19.79 -6.14 -4.30
CA GLN A 58 18.91 -4.98 -4.51
C GLN A 58 17.99 -5.19 -5.73
N ALA A 59 18.53 -5.67 -6.84
CA ALA A 59 17.73 -5.95 -8.02
C ALA A 59 16.73 -7.10 -7.80
N LEU A 60 17.13 -8.13 -7.01
CA LEU A 60 16.22 -9.19 -6.59
C LEU A 60 15.08 -8.63 -5.72
N MET A 61 15.38 -7.74 -4.76
CA MET A 61 14.35 -7.10 -3.93
C MET A 61 13.40 -6.24 -4.76
N ARG A 62 13.91 -5.50 -5.74
CA ARG A 62 13.08 -4.75 -6.71
C ARG A 62 12.14 -5.67 -7.48
N ALA A 63 12.65 -6.83 -7.95
CA ALA A 63 11.84 -7.83 -8.63
C ALA A 63 10.75 -8.44 -7.71
N VAL A 64 11.07 -8.68 -6.43
CA VAL A 64 10.10 -9.13 -5.42
C VAL A 64 8.98 -8.11 -5.24
N PHE A 65 9.31 -6.82 -5.03
CA PHE A 65 8.30 -5.78 -4.94
C PHE A 65 7.43 -5.67 -6.20
N GLY A 66 8.05 -5.70 -7.38
CA GLY A 66 7.31 -5.67 -8.64
C GLY A 66 6.35 -6.85 -8.79
N ARG A 67 6.77 -8.06 -8.40
CA ARG A 67 5.91 -9.25 -8.42
C ARG A 67 4.70 -9.11 -7.48
N LEU A 68 4.92 -8.58 -6.27
CA LEU A 68 3.87 -8.49 -5.25
C LEU A 68 2.95 -7.27 -5.44
N ALA A 69 3.50 -6.13 -5.85
CA ALA A 69 2.75 -4.88 -5.99
C ALA A 69 1.90 -4.83 -7.27
N ARG A 70 2.39 -5.43 -8.36
CA ARG A 70 1.72 -5.37 -9.68
C ARG A 70 0.26 -5.81 -9.62
N PRO A 71 -0.09 -7.01 -9.10
CA PRO A 71 -1.49 -7.46 -9.09
C PRO A 71 -2.41 -6.53 -8.30
N VAL A 72 -1.90 -5.98 -7.17
CA VAL A 72 -2.63 -5.02 -6.34
C VAL A 72 -2.89 -3.73 -7.10
N ASN A 73 -1.87 -3.20 -7.76
CA ASN A 73 -1.96 -1.94 -8.49
C ASN A 73 -2.81 -2.06 -9.76
N GLU A 74 -2.73 -3.17 -10.47
CA GLU A 74 -3.60 -3.46 -11.62
C GLU A 74 -5.08 -3.49 -11.20
N LEU A 75 -5.40 -4.15 -10.08
CA LEU A 75 -6.76 -4.16 -9.55
C LEU A 75 -7.22 -2.77 -9.07
N ARG A 76 -6.34 -1.98 -8.45
CA ARG A 76 -6.64 -0.60 -8.05
C ARG A 76 -6.99 0.28 -9.24
N LEU A 77 -6.15 0.25 -10.28
CA LEU A 77 -6.37 1.03 -11.49
C LEU A 77 -7.63 0.58 -12.21
N LYS A 78 -7.84 -0.73 -12.33
CA LYS A 78 -9.05 -1.27 -12.94
C LYS A 78 -10.32 -0.81 -12.22
N LEU A 79 -10.36 -0.90 -10.88
CA LEU A 79 -11.51 -0.44 -10.11
C LEU A 79 -11.74 1.07 -10.28
N LEU A 80 -10.67 1.86 -10.29
CA LEU A 80 -10.76 3.30 -10.50
C LEU A 80 -11.31 3.62 -11.89
N ASP A 81 -10.79 2.96 -12.92
CA ASP A 81 -11.26 3.12 -14.32
C ASP A 81 -12.71 2.71 -14.45
N ASP A 82 -13.14 1.57 -13.86
CA ASP A 82 -14.54 1.09 -13.86
C ASP A 82 -15.48 2.11 -13.17
N TYR A 83 -15.04 2.77 -12.11
CA TYR A 83 -15.82 3.83 -11.45
C TYR A 83 -15.86 5.11 -12.27
N GLU A 84 -14.74 5.54 -12.87
CA GLU A 84 -14.67 6.74 -13.74
C GLU A 84 -15.58 6.57 -14.98
N GLU A 85 -15.60 5.39 -15.61
CA GLU A 85 -16.48 5.10 -16.74
C GLU A 85 -17.97 5.23 -16.36
N ARG A 86 -18.37 4.64 -15.22
CA ARG A 86 -19.75 4.72 -14.71
C ARG A 86 -20.14 6.15 -14.30
N ALA A 87 -19.19 6.95 -13.84
CA ALA A 87 -19.43 8.33 -13.44
C ALA A 87 -19.68 9.28 -14.62
N ARG A 88 -19.35 8.87 -15.86
CA ARG A 88 -19.59 9.64 -17.10
C ARG A 88 -19.11 11.08 -17.01
N GLY A 89 -17.86 11.26 -16.57
CA GLY A 89 -17.20 12.56 -16.44
C GLY A 89 -17.53 13.35 -15.16
N LYS A 90 -18.39 12.85 -14.28
CA LYS A 90 -18.58 13.43 -12.94
C LYS A 90 -17.44 13.01 -12.01
N PRO A 91 -17.08 13.85 -11.01
CA PRO A 91 -16.14 13.42 -9.96
C PRO A 91 -16.64 12.18 -9.24
N LEU A 92 -15.73 11.25 -8.93
CA LEU A 92 -16.03 10.08 -8.11
C LEU A 92 -16.40 10.49 -6.68
N SER A 93 -17.21 9.69 -6.01
CA SER A 93 -17.37 9.82 -4.56
C SER A 93 -16.09 9.39 -3.82
N LEU A 94 -15.88 9.92 -2.62
CA LEU A 94 -14.74 9.52 -1.80
C LEU A 94 -14.77 8.03 -1.47
N GLU A 95 -15.96 7.47 -1.28
CA GLU A 95 -16.18 6.05 -1.04
C GLU A 95 -15.66 5.20 -2.19
N GLN A 96 -15.93 5.58 -3.44
CA GLN A 96 -15.44 4.88 -4.64
C GLN A 96 -13.91 4.99 -4.76
N ILE A 97 -13.34 6.16 -4.50
CA ILE A 97 -11.89 6.38 -4.55
C ILE A 97 -11.17 5.51 -3.52
N PHE A 98 -11.66 5.48 -2.27
CA PHE A 98 -11.04 4.69 -1.21
C PHE A 98 -11.36 3.19 -1.31
N ASP A 99 -12.47 2.82 -1.91
CA ASP A 99 -12.74 1.43 -2.26
C ASP A 99 -11.71 0.91 -3.27
N ALA A 100 -11.45 1.67 -4.34
CA ALA A 100 -10.42 1.32 -5.32
C ALA A 100 -9.01 1.23 -4.70
N LEU A 101 -8.71 2.08 -3.70
CA LEU A 101 -7.41 2.10 -3.03
C LEU A 101 -7.25 0.93 -2.04
N PHE A 102 -8.26 0.66 -1.20
CA PHE A 102 -8.14 -0.25 -0.06
C PHE A 102 -8.54 -1.69 -0.39
N ARG A 103 -9.66 -1.90 -1.10
CA ARG A 103 -10.20 -3.25 -1.35
C ARG A 103 -9.17 -4.21 -1.92
N PRO A 104 -8.40 -3.90 -2.98
CA PRO A 104 -7.50 -4.88 -3.58
C PRO A 104 -6.46 -5.41 -2.59
N ILE A 105 -5.78 -4.53 -1.86
CA ILE A 105 -4.71 -4.94 -0.94
C ILE A 105 -5.26 -5.62 0.31
N VAL A 106 -6.41 -5.16 0.84
CA VAL A 106 -7.03 -5.76 2.03
C VAL A 106 -7.45 -7.18 1.72
N PHE A 107 -8.13 -7.44 0.60
CA PHE A 107 -8.54 -8.79 0.22
C PHE A 107 -7.34 -9.68 -0.09
N LEU A 108 -6.40 -9.23 -0.94
CA LEU A 108 -5.21 -10.02 -1.29
C LEU A 108 -4.34 -10.34 -0.06
N SER A 109 -4.30 -9.46 0.94
CA SER A 109 -3.54 -9.74 2.18
C SER A 109 -4.11 -10.87 3.01
N ARG A 110 -5.37 -11.25 2.82
CA ARG A 110 -6.03 -12.38 3.50
C ARG A 110 -5.94 -13.68 2.70
N GLU A 111 -5.60 -13.63 1.42
CA GLU A 111 -5.37 -14.79 0.59
C GLU A 111 -3.93 -15.29 0.74
N ARG A 112 -3.73 -16.44 1.38
CA ARG A 112 -2.39 -17.00 1.65
C ARG A 112 -1.52 -17.19 0.40
N LYS A 113 -2.15 -17.46 -0.76
CA LYS A 113 -1.45 -17.74 -2.03
C LYS A 113 -1.16 -16.48 -2.87
N SER A 114 -1.78 -15.36 -2.59
CA SER A 114 -1.68 -14.15 -3.41
C SER A 114 -0.39 -13.36 -3.22
N GLY A 115 0.34 -13.59 -2.14
CA GLY A 115 1.50 -12.80 -1.73
C GLY A 115 1.16 -11.43 -1.12
N GLY A 116 -0.12 -11.08 -1.00
CA GLY A 116 -0.56 -9.80 -0.45
C GLY A 116 -0.12 -9.59 1.00
N PHE A 117 -0.14 -10.64 1.83
CA PHE A 117 0.38 -10.57 3.19
C PHE A 117 1.89 -10.28 3.23
N ALA A 118 2.68 -10.92 2.37
CA ALA A 118 4.11 -10.67 2.24
C ALA A 118 4.39 -9.23 1.80
N LEU A 119 3.59 -8.68 0.87
CA LEU A 119 3.69 -7.29 0.45
C LEU A 119 3.49 -6.32 1.61
N VAL A 120 2.44 -6.52 2.41
CA VAL A 120 2.15 -5.68 3.58
C VAL A 120 3.29 -5.72 4.60
N ARG A 121 3.79 -6.93 4.93
CA ARG A 121 4.95 -7.06 5.83
C ARG A 121 6.18 -6.31 5.32
N LEU A 122 6.50 -6.45 4.04
CA LEU A 122 7.63 -5.75 3.42
C LEU A 122 7.46 -4.23 3.46
N ILE A 123 6.26 -3.71 3.17
CA ILE A 123 6.00 -2.26 3.24
C ILE A 123 6.19 -1.74 4.67
N ILE A 124 5.67 -2.45 5.67
CA ILE A 124 5.82 -2.08 7.08
C ILE A 124 7.29 -2.08 7.49
N GLN A 125 8.05 -3.12 7.13
CA GLN A 125 9.49 -3.21 7.44
C GLN A 125 10.29 -2.07 6.80
N VAL A 126 10.02 -1.74 5.54
CA VAL A 126 10.68 -0.64 4.83
C VAL A 126 10.37 0.71 5.46
N ARG A 127 9.14 0.93 5.92
CA ARG A 127 8.76 2.16 6.62
C ARG A 127 9.37 2.25 8.02
N ALA A 128 9.53 1.13 8.71
CA ALA A 128 10.17 1.07 10.03
C ALA A 128 11.69 1.30 9.98
N LEU A 129 12.36 0.85 8.91
CA LEU A 129 13.80 0.96 8.70
C LEU A 129 14.09 1.52 7.30
N PRO A 130 13.88 2.83 7.08
CA PRO A 130 14.03 3.45 5.77
C PRO A 130 15.45 3.31 5.21
N GLN A 131 15.55 2.97 3.94
CA GLN A 131 16.80 2.94 3.18
C GLN A 131 16.62 3.65 1.84
N PRO A 132 17.61 4.43 1.37
CA PRO A 132 17.46 5.23 0.15
C PRO A 132 17.00 4.42 -1.08
N PHE A 133 17.60 3.22 -1.31
CA PHE A 133 17.22 2.38 -2.45
C PHE A 133 15.79 1.82 -2.31
N MET A 134 15.32 1.54 -1.10
CA MET A 134 13.95 1.04 -0.88
C MET A 134 12.91 2.12 -1.15
N ASN A 135 13.22 3.38 -0.88
CA ASN A 135 12.36 4.50 -1.26
C ASN A 135 12.17 4.53 -2.79
N SER A 136 13.25 4.35 -3.58
CA SER A 136 13.11 4.30 -5.04
C SER A 136 12.26 3.10 -5.50
N VAL A 137 12.38 1.95 -4.85
CA VAL A 137 11.56 0.77 -5.15
C VAL A 137 10.07 1.03 -4.86
N LEU A 138 9.77 1.66 -3.71
CA LEU A 138 8.39 2.03 -3.38
C LEU A 138 7.83 3.04 -4.37
N SER A 139 8.58 4.11 -4.68
CA SER A 139 8.15 5.11 -5.65
C SER A 139 7.88 4.51 -7.03
N GLU A 140 8.77 3.67 -7.54
CA GLU A 140 8.57 2.99 -8.82
C GLU A 140 7.27 2.17 -8.87
N GLN A 141 6.91 1.52 -7.78
CA GLN A 141 5.75 0.64 -7.73
C GLN A 141 4.44 1.36 -7.41
N PHE A 142 4.47 2.41 -6.60
CA PHE A 142 3.24 2.98 -6.04
C PHE A 142 2.92 4.40 -6.48
N ASP A 143 3.90 5.24 -6.86
CA ASP A 143 3.65 6.63 -7.24
C ASP A 143 2.68 6.79 -8.43
N PRO A 144 2.70 5.94 -9.47
CA PRO A 144 1.72 6.06 -10.55
C PRO A 144 0.27 5.90 -10.06
N VAL A 145 0.00 4.94 -9.17
CA VAL A 145 -1.33 4.75 -8.59
C VAL A 145 -1.65 5.86 -7.60
N ALA A 146 -0.69 6.26 -6.77
CA ALA A 146 -0.84 7.35 -5.81
C ALA A 146 -1.28 8.65 -6.49
N ASN A 147 -0.63 9.02 -7.59
CA ASN A 147 -0.98 10.21 -8.37
C ASN A 147 -2.41 10.13 -8.94
N ARG A 148 -2.82 8.98 -9.50
CA ARG A 148 -4.19 8.77 -9.98
C ARG A 148 -5.23 8.95 -8.88
N ILE A 149 -4.99 8.37 -7.69
CA ILE A 149 -5.87 8.51 -6.51
C ILE A 149 -5.92 9.97 -6.03
N VAL A 150 -4.76 10.64 -5.88
CA VAL A 150 -4.69 12.04 -5.45
C VAL A 150 -5.39 12.97 -6.44
N ASP A 151 -5.30 12.72 -7.74
CA ASP A 151 -6.00 13.50 -8.75
C ASP A 151 -7.52 13.27 -8.70
N ALA A 152 -7.98 12.04 -8.46
CA ALA A 152 -9.40 11.76 -8.22
C ALA A 152 -9.91 12.44 -6.94
N MET A 153 -9.12 12.41 -5.84
CA MET A 153 -9.44 13.14 -4.61
C MET A 153 -9.49 14.65 -4.83
N SER A 154 -8.58 15.21 -5.63
CA SER A 154 -8.57 16.64 -5.95
C SER A 154 -9.83 17.09 -6.68
N ARG A 155 -10.35 16.24 -7.58
CA ARG A 155 -11.64 16.48 -8.27
C ARG A 155 -12.84 16.37 -7.32
N ALA A 156 -12.79 15.44 -6.37
CA ALA A 156 -13.86 15.23 -5.38
C ALA A 156 -13.89 16.30 -4.27
N LEU A 157 -12.75 16.93 -3.98
CA LEU A 157 -12.56 17.91 -2.91
C LEU A 157 -11.98 19.24 -3.41
N PRO A 158 -12.67 19.96 -4.31
CA PRO A 158 -12.14 21.15 -4.95
C PRO A 158 -11.90 22.33 -3.99
N HIS A 159 -12.40 22.23 -2.76
CA HIS A 159 -12.20 23.24 -1.71
C HIS A 159 -10.90 23.03 -0.91
N LEU A 160 -10.19 21.92 -1.11
CA LEU A 160 -8.91 21.64 -0.46
C LEU A 160 -7.75 21.96 -1.40
N GLY A 161 -6.68 22.50 -0.82
CA GLY A 161 -5.40 22.66 -1.55
C GLY A 161 -4.72 21.29 -1.75
N ARG A 162 -3.90 21.18 -2.83
CA ARG A 162 -3.20 19.94 -3.18
C ARG A 162 -2.30 19.41 -2.05
N GLU A 163 -1.63 20.30 -1.30
CA GLU A 163 -0.83 19.93 -0.13
C GLU A 163 -1.68 19.19 0.92
N GLU A 164 -2.88 19.71 1.21
CA GLU A 164 -3.76 19.12 2.21
C GLU A 164 -4.31 17.76 1.75
N ILE A 165 -4.56 17.59 0.45
CA ILE A 165 -4.96 16.31 -0.14
C ILE A 165 -3.86 15.26 0.03
N PHE A 166 -2.57 15.61 -0.18
CA PHE A 166 -1.46 14.69 0.07
C PHE A 166 -1.34 14.29 1.54
N TRP A 167 -1.50 15.22 2.48
CA TRP A 167 -1.51 14.89 3.91
C TRP A 167 -2.61 13.91 4.26
N ARG A 168 -3.83 14.17 3.79
CA ARG A 168 -4.97 13.30 4.04
C ARG A 168 -4.82 11.93 3.37
N TYR A 169 -4.25 11.89 2.18
CA TYR A 169 -3.90 10.66 1.50
C TYR A 169 -2.90 9.81 2.31
N ASP A 170 -1.83 10.42 2.81
CA ASP A 170 -0.82 9.71 3.61
C ASP A 170 -1.39 9.19 4.94
N PHE A 171 -2.25 9.97 5.59
CA PHE A 171 -2.97 9.50 6.78
C PHE A 171 -3.92 8.32 6.49
N ALA A 172 -4.58 8.32 5.35
CA ALA A 172 -5.41 7.21 4.90
C ALA A 172 -4.59 5.93 4.66
N LEU A 173 -3.41 6.05 4.05
CA LEU A 173 -2.46 4.94 3.92
C LEU A 173 -1.97 4.44 5.27
N GLY A 174 -1.67 5.35 6.20
CA GLY A 174 -1.26 5.01 7.56
C GLY A 174 -2.32 4.20 8.31
N ALA A 175 -3.59 4.62 8.24
CA ALA A 175 -4.71 3.91 8.84
C ALA A 175 -4.86 2.49 8.22
N MET A 176 -4.80 2.38 6.91
CA MET A 176 -4.86 1.10 6.20
C MET A 176 -3.72 0.16 6.63
N LEU A 177 -2.47 0.64 6.59
CA LEU A 177 -1.31 -0.19 6.94
C LEU A 177 -1.35 -0.61 8.41
N HIS A 178 -1.84 0.26 9.30
CA HIS A 178 -1.96 -0.07 10.72
C HIS A 178 -2.93 -1.24 10.96
N VAL A 179 -4.15 -1.17 10.40
CA VAL A 179 -5.12 -2.25 10.58
C VAL A 179 -4.68 -3.54 9.87
N MET A 180 -3.95 -3.42 8.76
CA MET A 180 -3.42 -4.58 8.06
C MET A 180 -2.25 -5.25 8.79
N SER A 181 -1.50 -4.52 9.63
CA SER A 181 -0.47 -5.10 10.48
C SER A 181 -1.04 -6.07 11.53
N ASP A 182 -2.32 -5.93 11.87
CA ASP A 182 -3.05 -6.83 12.79
C ASP A 182 -3.52 -8.14 12.12
N ALA A 183 -3.20 -8.32 10.83
CA ALA A 183 -3.48 -9.55 10.07
C ALA A 183 -2.63 -10.75 10.49
N ASP A 184 -1.57 -10.53 11.25
CA ASP A 184 -0.80 -11.63 11.81
C ASP A 184 -1.65 -12.36 12.86
N HIS A 185 -2.04 -13.61 12.52
CA HIS A 185 -2.89 -14.43 13.39
C HIS A 185 -2.34 -14.61 14.80
N GLY A 186 -1.02 -14.47 14.99
CA GLY A 186 -0.38 -14.51 16.31
C GLY A 186 -0.63 -13.26 17.15
N LEU A 187 -0.85 -12.11 16.52
CA LEU A 187 -0.99 -10.85 17.24
C LEU A 187 -2.45 -10.47 17.51
N ARG A 188 -3.30 -10.38 16.52
CA ARG A 188 -4.74 -10.02 16.58
C ARG A 188 -5.07 -9.03 17.71
N ARG A 189 -4.22 -7.98 17.81
CA ARG A 189 -4.24 -7.07 18.97
C ARG A 189 -5.58 -6.35 19.10
N LEU A 190 -6.12 -5.84 18.00
CA LEU A 190 -7.39 -5.12 18.00
C LEU A 190 -8.56 -6.03 18.38
N ASN A 191 -8.60 -7.26 17.87
CA ASN A 191 -9.62 -8.23 18.23
C ASN A 191 -9.59 -8.53 19.74
N ARG A 192 -8.41 -8.77 20.31
CA ARG A 192 -8.27 -9.02 21.77
C ARG A 192 -8.62 -7.78 22.60
N LEU A 193 -8.14 -6.58 22.19
CA LEU A 193 -8.41 -5.35 22.91
C LEU A 193 -9.90 -5.00 22.97
N SER A 194 -10.63 -5.32 21.90
CA SER A 194 -12.06 -5.06 21.78
C SER A 194 -12.93 -6.18 22.37
N GLY A 195 -12.36 -7.22 22.99
CA GLY A 195 -13.13 -8.37 23.47
C GLY A 195 -13.83 -9.15 22.36
N GLY A 196 -13.25 -9.17 21.16
CA GLY A 196 -13.79 -9.86 19.99
C GLY A 196 -14.77 -9.05 19.15
N LEU A 197 -15.05 -7.79 19.50
CA LEU A 197 -15.98 -6.93 18.74
C LEU A 197 -15.44 -6.53 17.37
N CYS A 198 -14.11 -6.37 17.25
CA CYS A 198 -13.45 -6.03 16.00
C CYS A 198 -12.80 -7.27 15.38
N ASP A 199 -13.43 -7.82 14.36
CA ASP A 199 -12.84 -8.94 13.60
C ASP A 199 -11.92 -8.39 12.50
N THR A 200 -10.61 -8.58 12.70
CA THR A 200 -9.58 -8.16 11.75
C THR A 200 -9.26 -9.25 10.71
N ASP A 201 -9.99 -10.36 10.68
CA ASP A 201 -9.89 -11.38 9.63
C ASP A 201 -10.94 -11.18 8.52
N ASP A 202 -12.00 -10.42 8.78
CA ASP A 202 -13.01 -10.09 7.76
C ASP A 202 -12.56 -8.92 6.87
N PRO A 203 -12.13 -9.17 5.62
CA PRO A 203 -11.66 -8.12 4.72
C PRO A 203 -12.76 -7.15 4.31
N ALA A 204 -14.00 -7.59 4.21
CA ALA A 204 -15.13 -6.73 3.83
C ALA A 204 -15.41 -5.71 4.94
N ARG A 205 -15.40 -6.18 6.19
CA ARG A 205 -15.59 -5.32 7.37
C ARG A 205 -14.46 -4.31 7.53
N ILE A 206 -13.21 -4.73 7.31
CA ILE A 206 -12.06 -3.83 7.34
C ILE A 206 -12.21 -2.71 6.30
N VAL A 207 -12.57 -3.05 5.07
CA VAL A 207 -12.74 -2.06 3.99
C VAL A 207 -13.87 -1.09 4.35
N GLU A 208 -15.01 -1.58 4.83
CA GLU A 208 -16.15 -0.75 5.24
C GLU A 208 -15.75 0.27 6.34
N GLU A 209 -15.10 -0.20 7.40
CA GLU A 209 -14.73 0.67 8.53
C GLU A 209 -13.62 1.66 8.15
N LEU A 210 -12.63 1.24 7.36
CA LEU A 210 -11.61 2.14 6.82
C LEU A 210 -12.21 3.25 5.97
N ILE A 211 -13.11 2.90 5.03
CA ILE A 211 -13.78 3.88 4.17
C ILE A 211 -14.58 4.85 5.03
N ARG A 212 -15.39 4.35 5.96
CA ARG A 212 -16.20 5.19 6.85
C ARG A 212 -15.35 6.20 7.63
N PHE A 213 -14.27 5.73 8.25
CA PHE A 213 -13.35 6.56 9.03
C PHE A 213 -12.63 7.61 8.17
N VAL A 214 -12.04 7.16 7.06
CA VAL A 214 -11.24 8.02 6.20
C VAL A 214 -12.11 9.07 5.50
N VAL A 215 -13.26 8.70 4.96
CA VAL A 215 -14.18 9.63 4.29
C VAL A 215 -14.69 10.71 5.26
N ALA A 216 -14.97 10.37 6.51
CA ALA A 216 -15.32 11.37 7.53
C ALA A 216 -14.18 12.39 7.73
N GLY A 217 -12.93 11.93 7.82
CA GLY A 217 -11.75 12.79 7.88
C GLY A 217 -11.53 13.64 6.62
N MET A 218 -11.78 13.07 5.44
CA MET A 218 -11.65 13.77 4.15
C MET A 218 -12.63 14.94 4.00
N ARG A 219 -13.85 14.81 4.52
CA ARG A 219 -14.89 15.84 4.48
C ARG A 219 -14.68 16.96 5.48
N GLY A 220 -13.70 16.84 6.36
CA GLY A 220 -13.36 17.89 7.35
C GLY A 220 -12.95 19.20 6.67
N PRO A 221 -13.11 20.35 7.37
CA PRO A 221 -12.78 21.67 6.82
C PRO A 221 -11.29 21.80 6.49
N GLY A 222 -10.95 22.52 5.43
CA GLY A 222 -9.57 22.85 5.07
C GLY A 222 -8.93 23.84 6.05
N ARG A 223 -7.60 23.78 6.18
CA ARG A 223 -6.78 24.64 7.07
C ARG A 223 -7.09 26.12 6.98
N GLY A 224 -7.42 26.63 5.77
CA GLY A 224 -7.67 28.06 5.54
C GLY A 224 -8.93 28.62 6.19
N LYS A 225 -9.95 27.80 6.43
CA LYS A 225 -11.19 28.22 7.07
C LYS A 225 -11.06 28.28 8.59
N THR A 226 -10.44 27.29 9.20
CA THR A 226 -10.31 27.18 10.66
C THR A 226 -9.40 28.27 11.26
N ILE A 227 -8.31 28.63 10.58
CA ILE A 227 -7.39 29.69 11.05
C ILE A 227 -7.99 31.08 10.88
N ARG A 228 -8.73 31.33 9.80
CA ARG A 228 -9.41 32.62 9.56
C ARG A 228 -10.59 32.83 10.53
N GLU A 229 -11.37 31.78 10.81
CA GLU A 229 -12.48 31.86 11.77
C GLU A 229 -11.99 32.01 13.22
N SER A 230 -10.93 31.32 13.62
CA SER A 230 -10.34 31.47 14.96
C SER A 230 -9.68 32.86 15.12
N ARG A 231 -9.03 33.41 14.09
CA ARG A 231 -8.51 34.79 14.11
C ARG A 231 -9.63 35.82 14.16
N ARG A 232 -10.72 35.66 13.38
CA ARG A 232 -11.89 36.55 13.44
C ARG A 232 -12.58 36.52 14.80
N LYS A 233 -12.75 35.33 15.41
CA LYS A 233 -13.35 35.19 16.76
C LYS A 233 -12.45 35.82 17.83
N ARG A 234 -11.12 35.66 17.76
CA ARG A 234 -10.18 36.32 18.69
C ARG A 234 -10.17 37.84 18.52
N HIS A 235 -10.22 38.33 17.30
CA HIS A 235 -10.26 39.78 17.05
C HIS A 235 -11.59 40.43 17.54
N ALA A 236 -12.72 39.76 17.26
CA ALA A 236 -14.03 40.18 17.73
C ALA A 236 -14.19 40.12 19.27
N ALA A 237 -13.55 39.15 19.93
CA ALA A 237 -13.52 39.06 21.39
C ALA A 237 -12.65 40.18 22.01
N HIS A 238 -11.53 40.52 21.38
CA HIS A 238 -10.64 41.59 21.87
C HIS A 238 -11.25 42.98 21.70
N THR A 239 -11.99 43.24 20.62
CA THR A 239 -12.70 44.51 20.40
C THR A 239 -13.87 44.70 21.35
N ARG A 240 -14.51 43.65 21.81
CA ARG A 240 -15.61 43.70 22.84
C ARG A 240 -15.10 43.89 24.28
N SER A 241 -13.82 43.61 24.55
CA SER A 241 -13.21 43.80 25.86
C SER A 241 -12.62 45.20 26.07
N LEU A 242 -12.59 46.01 25.03
CA LEU A 242 -12.05 47.39 25.03
C LEU A 242 -13.14 48.46 24.87
N ALA A 243 -14.40 48.09 24.79
CA ALA A 243 -15.58 48.92 24.80
C ALA A 243 -16.36 48.76 26.09
#